data_7b7f043b62c3372b26ffccbfa6c6a96d
#
_entry.id   7b7f043b62c3372b26ffccbfa6c6a96d
#
_cell.length_a   1.000
_cell.length_b   1.000
_cell.length_c   1.000
_cell.angle_alpha   90.00
_cell.angle_beta   90.00
_cell.angle_gamma   90.00
#
_symmetry.space_group_name_H-M   'P 1'
#
loop_
_entity.id
_entity.type
_entity.pdbx_description
1 polymer ?
#
loop_
_entity_poly.entity_id
_entity_poly.type
_entity_poly.pdbx_seq_one_letter_code
_entity_poly.pdbx_strand_id
1 'polypeptide(L)'
;PLDGEVREGTAAVDESLITGESAPVSKRPGDRVAGGTVVTDAPLVVVVDDTATSTLDRLVELLWEIQSSTPGIQRLADRLATVFVPLVIAVAAAVAGWTLLSGGGVTAAMLVGLTVLIVSCPCALGLATPLAIAAGIKTATDRGIIVTAEAVFEDAPDIETVVLDKTGTLTEGSMSVVSVHADAPEEVCSRAAAVESLSEHPIAAAIVDHVGGVNLDGGVDPADGIGDNAEAGSKHPADGTATDGGSTAVDPGSFDRTARGVSAPIEGSETVVGHPELLRDRGFEIDGDLNERITDARSDGDVPVVVGWDARARGVIVVGDTPRVEWREAVETLSSDRSVVVLTGDEGAAADRFRTVGGVSEVFAGVPPEAKAETIRRLGGQGPVAMVGDGSNDAPALAAADLGVALGSGTRLASDAADAVIVDDDLRSVAETFRIAERTNGRIKQNLGWAFLYNGLAIPMAALGLLNPLLAAVAMAASSTLVVVNSSRSLGASGE
;
A
#
# COMPACT_ATOMS: atom_id res chain seq x y z
N PRO A 1 23.12 1.89 8.80
CA PRO A 1 23.33 0.56 8.23
C PRO A 1 24.18 0.67 6.97
N LEU A 2 25.04 -0.32 6.70
CA LEU A 2 25.94 -0.34 5.54
C LEU A 2 25.84 -1.71 4.88
N ASP A 3 25.91 -1.75 3.56
CA ASP A 3 25.95 -3.01 2.81
C ASP A 3 27.31 -3.67 2.99
N GLY A 4 27.36 -5.01 2.96
CA GLY A 4 28.60 -5.74 3.14
C GLY A 4 28.54 -7.18 2.62
N GLU A 5 29.66 -7.89 2.80
CA GLU A 5 29.79 -9.31 2.46
C GLU A 5 30.04 -10.12 3.73
N VAL A 6 29.36 -11.24 3.87
CA VAL A 6 29.54 -12.16 5.02
C VAL A 6 30.93 -12.77 4.94
N ARG A 7 31.75 -12.56 5.97
CA ARG A 7 33.08 -13.12 6.07
C ARG A 7 33.09 -14.42 6.88
N GLU A 8 32.33 -14.45 7.97
CA GLU A 8 32.27 -15.60 8.90
C GLU A 8 30.84 -15.74 9.43
N GLY A 9 30.40 -16.98 9.65
CA GLY A 9 29.09 -17.33 10.16
C GLY A 9 28.13 -17.78 9.07
N THR A 10 27.03 -18.34 9.49
CA THR A 10 25.87 -18.65 8.63
C THR A 10 24.63 -18.33 9.47
N ALA A 11 23.75 -17.52 8.94
CA ALA A 11 22.53 -17.10 9.63
C ALA A 11 21.38 -16.88 8.66
N ALA A 12 20.16 -16.95 9.17
CA ALA A 12 18.99 -16.45 8.50
C ALA A 12 18.92 -14.92 8.72
N VAL A 13 18.71 -14.19 7.64
CA VAL A 13 18.62 -12.74 7.62
C VAL A 13 17.24 -12.38 7.09
N ASP A 14 16.50 -11.65 7.89
CA ASP A 14 15.25 -11.03 7.47
C ASP A 14 15.58 -9.82 6.61
N GLU A 15 15.31 -9.95 5.33
CA GLU A 15 15.48 -8.91 4.32
C GLU A 15 14.15 -8.23 3.97
N SER A 16 13.07 -8.51 4.70
CA SER A 16 11.72 -8.03 4.41
C SER A 16 11.64 -6.51 4.26
N LEU A 17 12.42 -5.76 5.05
CA LEU A 17 12.51 -4.30 4.94
C LEU A 17 13.04 -3.82 3.57
N ILE A 18 13.77 -4.65 2.84
CA ILE A 18 14.40 -4.30 1.55
C ILE A 18 13.78 -5.08 0.41
N THR A 19 13.48 -6.37 0.61
CA THR A 19 12.96 -7.27 -0.42
C THR A 19 11.44 -7.47 -0.37
N GLY A 20 10.75 -7.19 0.75
CA GLY A 20 9.35 -7.47 1.05
C GLY A 20 9.04 -8.94 1.27
N GLU A 21 10.01 -9.78 1.04
CA GLU A 21 9.82 -11.21 1.26
C GLU A 21 9.90 -11.53 2.74
N SER A 22 8.80 -12.01 3.33
CA SER A 22 8.72 -12.33 4.77
C SER A 22 9.55 -13.55 5.16
N ALA A 23 10.02 -14.35 4.20
CA ALA A 23 10.86 -15.51 4.46
C ALA A 23 12.32 -15.09 4.61
N PRO A 24 12.96 -15.31 5.79
CA PRO A 24 14.38 -15.02 5.97
C PRO A 24 15.26 -15.81 5.02
N VAL A 25 16.26 -15.14 4.49
CA VAL A 25 17.23 -15.72 3.55
C VAL A 25 18.47 -16.21 4.29
N SER A 26 18.86 -17.47 4.10
CA SER A 26 20.08 -18.01 4.70
C SER A 26 21.32 -17.43 4.01
N LYS A 27 22.14 -16.70 4.76
CA LYS A 27 23.40 -16.09 4.30
C LYS A 27 24.61 -16.88 4.80
N ARG A 28 25.61 -17.05 3.94
CA ARG A 28 26.85 -17.79 4.19
C ARG A 28 28.07 -16.93 3.83
N PRO A 29 29.28 -17.32 4.22
CA PRO A 29 30.49 -16.63 3.78
C PRO A 29 30.56 -16.48 2.26
N GLY A 30 30.75 -15.24 1.80
CA GLY A 30 30.73 -14.83 0.40
C GLY A 30 29.41 -14.25 -0.08
N ASP A 31 28.33 -14.36 0.71
CA ASP A 31 27.04 -13.75 0.35
C ASP A 31 26.99 -12.28 0.74
N ARG A 32 26.25 -11.49 -0.03
CA ARG A 32 26.00 -10.09 0.28
C ARG A 32 24.85 -9.94 1.26
N VAL A 33 24.99 -8.98 2.16
CA VAL A 33 23.94 -8.52 3.08
C VAL A 33 23.74 -7.02 2.93
N ALA A 34 22.51 -6.60 2.87
CA ALA A 34 22.13 -5.20 2.74
C ALA A 34 22.02 -4.52 4.11
N GLY A 35 22.44 -3.27 4.18
CA GLY A 35 22.32 -2.47 5.40
C GLY A 35 20.85 -2.11 5.67
N GLY A 36 20.33 -2.53 6.80
CA GLY A 36 18.92 -2.37 7.19
C GLY A 36 18.19 -3.70 7.39
N THR A 37 18.81 -4.82 7.01
CA THR A 37 18.30 -6.17 7.26
C THR A 37 18.60 -6.63 8.69
N VAL A 38 17.81 -7.58 9.21
CA VAL A 38 17.91 -8.07 10.58
C VAL A 38 18.37 -9.52 10.60
N VAL A 39 19.44 -9.80 11.33
CA VAL A 39 19.89 -11.18 11.54
C VAL A 39 19.00 -11.83 12.61
N THR A 40 18.33 -12.93 12.26
CA THR A 40 17.28 -13.53 13.11
C THR A 40 17.78 -14.67 13.98
N ASP A 41 18.88 -15.33 13.64
CA ASP A 41 19.17 -16.61 14.30
C ASP A 41 20.59 -16.82 14.81
N ALA A 42 21.61 -16.35 14.15
CA ALA A 42 23.00 -16.56 14.57
C ALA A 42 23.87 -15.34 14.22
N PRO A 43 24.98 -15.09 14.93
CA PRO A 43 25.83 -13.94 14.63
C PRO A 43 26.54 -14.10 13.27
N LEU A 44 26.61 -13.01 12.51
CA LEU A 44 27.39 -12.88 11.29
C LEU A 44 28.53 -11.87 11.48
N VAL A 45 29.67 -12.17 10.87
CA VAL A 45 30.75 -11.21 10.72
C VAL A 45 30.70 -10.69 9.27
N VAL A 46 30.40 -9.40 9.13
CA VAL A 46 30.24 -8.75 7.84
C VAL A 46 31.43 -7.80 7.61
N VAL A 47 32.02 -7.86 6.43
CA VAL A 47 33.02 -6.91 5.97
C VAL A 47 32.37 -5.86 5.10
N VAL A 48 32.57 -4.60 5.47
CA VAL A 48 32.05 -3.44 4.73
C VAL A 48 33.18 -2.85 3.91
N ASP A 49 32.95 -2.56 2.65
CA ASP A 49 33.91 -1.89 1.78
C ASP A 49 34.01 -0.39 2.12
N ASP A 50 35.18 0.23 1.95
CA ASP A 50 35.41 1.66 2.22
C ASP A 50 34.49 2.59 1.35
N THR A 51 33.90 2.05 0.27
CA THR A 51 32.98 2.76 -0.62
C THR A 51 31.51 2.34 -0.46
N ALA A 52 31.21 1.50 0.54
CA ALA A 52 29.86 0.96 0.71
C ALA A 52 28.87 2.06 1.07
N THR A 53 27.85 2.19 0.23
CA THR A 53 26.64 2.97 0.52
C THR A 53 25.56 2.01 0.97
N SER A 54 24.70 2.45 1.87
CA SER A 54 23.54 1.67 2.29
C SER A 54 22.53 1.56 1.13
N THR A 55 22.00 0.38 0.89
CA THR A 55 20.86 0.21 -0.02
C THR A 55 19.70 1.11 0.40
N LEU A 56 19.46 1.26 1.71
CA LEU A 56 18.46 2.17 2.26
C LEU A 56 18.75 3.64 1.89
N ASP A 57 20.02 4.10 1.96
CA ASP A 57 20.37 5.47 1.60
C ASP A 57 20.13 5.74 0.10
N ARG A 58 20.40 4.75 -0.76
CA ARG A 58 20.07 4.85 -2.19
C ARG A 58 18.58 4.96 -2.46
N LEU A 59 17.76 4.20 -1.72
CA LEU A 59 16.30 4.29 -1.81
C LEU A 59 15.82 5.69 -1.41
N VAL A 60 16.34 6.23 -0.31
CA VAL A 60 16.03 7.58 0.14
C VAL A 60 16.46 8.64 -0.88
N GLU A 61 17.65 8.50 -1.48
CA GLU A 61 18.14 9.44 -2.50
C GLU A 61 17.27 9.42 -3.76
N LEU A 62 16.84 8.23 -4.22
CA LEU A 62 15.90 8.07 -5.32
C LEU A 62 14.53 8.75 -5.03
N LEU A 63 14.01 8.61 -3.80
CA LEU A 63 12.78 9.26 -3.40
C LEU A 63 12.91 10.80 -3.43
N TRP A 64 14.03 11.35 -2.94
CA TRP A 64 14.28 12.79 -2.99
C TRP A 64 14.37 13.32 -4.42
N GLU A 65 14.99 12.57 -5.34
CA GLU A 65 15.10 12.95 -6.75
C GLU A 65 13.72 13.01 -7.42
N ILE A 66 12.85 12.03 -7.13
CA ILE A 66 11.50 11.93 -7.72
C ILE A 66 10.55 12.98 -7.13
N GLN A 67 10.53 13.18 -5.80
CA GLN A 67 9.66 14.15 -5.13
C GLN A 67 9.97 15.62 -5.48
N SER A 68 11.12 15.91 -6.06
CA SER A 68 11.48 17.27 -6.46
C SER A 68 10.73 17.80 -7.69
N SER A 69 9.95 16.97 -8.37
CA SER A 69 9.13 17.34 -9.53
C SER A 69 7.69 17.70 -9.11
N THR A 70 7.35 18.99 -9.10
CA THR A 70 6.00 19.50 -8.76
C THR A 70 5.06 19.48 -9.97
N PRO A 71 3.85 18.90 -9.89
CA PRO A 71 2.85 18.85 -10.96
C PRO A 71 1.75 19.94 -10.86
N GLY A 72 0.99 20.13 -11.87
CA GLY A 72 -0.41 20.16 -12.07
C GLY A 72 -1.24 21.37 -12.41
N ILE A 73 -2.52 21.24 -12.18
CA ILE A 73 -3.63 22.19 -12.48
C ILE A 73 -3.39 23.56 -11.86
N GLN A 74 -2.73 23.63 -10.68
CA GLN A 74 -2.37 24.89 -10.05
C GLN A 74 -1.48 25.75 -10.95
N ARG A 75 -0.53 25.13 -11.69
CA ARG A 75 0.29 25.82 -12.69
C ARG A 75 -0.52 26.35 -13.87
N LEU A 76 -1.57 25.61 -14.29
CA LEU A 76 -2.44 26.06 -15.37
C LEU A 76 -3.25 27.27 -14.93
N ALA A 77 -3.81 27.27 -13.72
CA ALA A 77 -4.55 28.40 -13.16
C ALA A 77 -3.66 29.64 -13.02
N ASP A 78 -2.43 29.47 -12.55
CA ASP A 78 -1.45 30.56 -12.42
C ASP A 78 -1.01 31.10 -13.78
N ARG A 79 -0.78 30.23 -14.77
CA ARG A 79 -0.46 30.64 -16.14
C ARG A 79 -1.61 31.38 -16.80
N LEU A 80 -2.84 30.90 -16.59
CA LEU A 80 -4.04 31.58 -17.06
C LEU A 80 -4.20 32.94 -16.39
N ALA A 81 -3.99 33.06 -15.07
CA ALA A 81 -4.05 34.33 -14.35
C ALA A 81 -3.01 35.32 -14.86
N THR A 82 -1.80 34.89 -15.17
CA THR A 82 -0.71 35.71 -15.70
C THR A 82 -1.06 36.38 -17.03
N VAL A 83 -1.84 35.72 -17.89
CA VAL A 83 -2.30 36.25 -19.18
C VAL A 83 -3.62 37.00 -19.02
N PHE A 84 -4.52 36.47 -18.20
CA PHE A 84 -5.87 37.02 -18.02
C PHE A 84 -5.90 38.42 -17.39
N VAL A 85 -5.10 38.66 -16.34
CA VAL A 85 -5.10 39.92 -15.64
C VAL A 85 -4.64 41.10 -16.53
N PRO A 86 -3.52 41.04 -17.26
CA PRO A 86 -3.14 42.08 -18.19
C PRO A 86 -4.18 42.34 -19.29
N LEU A 87 -4.80 41.25 -19.81
CA LEU A 87 -5.85 41.34 -20.84
C LEU A 87 -7.06 42.09 -20.30
N VAL A 88 -7.51 41.81 -19.11
CA VAL A 88 -8.66 42.51 -18.46
C VAL A 88 -8.36 43.98 -18.24
N ILE A 89 -7.16 44.30 -17.80
CA ILE A 89 -6.75 45.72 -17.61
C ILE A 89 -6.77 46.46 -18.96
N ALA A 90 -6.26 45.80 -20.02
CA ALA A 90 -6.28 46.38 -21.35
C ALA A 90 -7.71 46.59 -21.87
N VAL A 91 -8.61 45.62 -21.68
CA VAL A 91 -10.04 45.74 -22.02
C VAL A 91 -10.70 46.86 -21.23
N ALA A 92 -10.49 46.95 -19.91
CA ALA A 92 -11.05 47.99 -19.08
C ALA A 92 -10.59 49.40 -19.53
N ALA A 93 -9.30 49.54 -19.83
CA ALA A 93 -8.73 50.80 -20.33
C ALA A 93 -9.28 51.16 -21.72
N ALA A 94 -9.40 50.17 -22.63
CA ALA A 94 -9.94 50.37 -23.96
C ALA A 94 -11.41 50.81 -23.93
N VAL A 95 -12.23 50.17 -23.10
CA VAL A 95 -13.66 50.51 -22.95
C VAL A 95 -13.86 51.85 -22.28
N ALA A 96 -13.08 52.18 -21.25
CA ALA A 96 -13.08 53.50 -20.62
C ALA A 96 -12.66 54.59 -21.61
N GLY A 97 -11.59 54.35 -22.39
CA GLY A 97 -11.12 55.27 -23.44
C GLY A 97 -12.17 55.46 -24.56
N TRP A 98 -12.83 54.39 -25.00
CA TRP A 98 -13.92 54.49 -25.95
C TRP A 98 -15.09 55.29 -25.44
N THR A 99 -15.48 55.10 -24.16
CA THR A 99 -16.56 55.88 -23.51
C THR A 99 -16.25 57.38 -23.45
N LEU A 100 -14.99 57.75 -23.16
CA LEU A 100 -14.53 59.14 -23.18
C LEU A 100 -14.59 59.72 -24.60
N LEU A 101 -14.10 59.00 -25.58
CA LEU A 101 -14.06 59.45 -26.98
C LEU A 101 -15.46 59.61 -27.59
N SER A 102 -16.41 58.76 -27.16
CA SER A 102 -17.82 58.83 -27.57
C SER A 102 -18.65 59.91 -26.85
N GLY A 103 -18.03 60.72 -25.99
CA GLY A 103 -18.69 61.83 -25.32
C GLY A 103 -19.41 61.49 -24.01
N GLY A 104 -19.18 60.29 -23.46
CA GLY A 104 -19.83 59.80 -22.22
C GLY A 104 -19.35 60.47 -20.93
N GLY A 105 -18.33 61.32 -20.97
CA GLY A 105 -17.79 62.00 -19.80
C GLY A 105 -16.91 61.11 -18.89
N VAL A 106 -16.10 61.74 -18.04
CA VAL A 106 -15.10 61.08 -17.19
C VAL A 106 -15.75 60.09 -16.21
N THR A 107 -16.86 60.50 -15.58
CA THR A 107 -17.55 59.67 -14.58
C THR A 107 -18.09 58.38 -15.17
N ALA A 108 -18.70 58.44 -16.37
CA ALA A 108 -19.21 57.24 -17.05
C ALA A 108 -18.07 56.31 -17.46
N ALA A 109 -16.96 56.87 -18.00
CA ALA A 109 -15.80 56.11 -18.38
C ALA A 109 -15.16 55.37 -17.18
N MET A 110 -15.02 56.08 -16.03
CA MET A 110 -14.51 55.48 -14.79
C MET A 110 -15.44 54.36 -14.28
N LEU A 111 -16.77 54.59 -14.32
CA LEU A 111 -17.73 53.56 -13.85
C LEU A 111 -17.71 52.33 -14.71
N VAL A 112 -17.66 52.44 -16.04
CA VAL A 112 -17.61 51.28 -16.93
C VAL A 112 -16.29 50.55 -16.80
N GLY A 113 -15.16 51.24 -16.78
CA GLY A 113 -13.85 50.66 -16.55
C GLY A 113 -13.77 49.90 -15.21
N LEU A 114 -14.26 50.53 -14.14
CA LEU A 114 -14.33 49.93 -12.80
C LEU A 114 -15.25 48.70 -12.81
N THR A 115 -16.39 48.74 -13.49
CA THR A 115 -17.31 47.59 -13.61
C THR A 115 -16.63 46.39 -14.28
N VAL A 116 -15.89 46.63 -15.37
CA VAL A 116 -15.12 45.59 -16.06
C VAL A 116 -14.09 44.96 -15.12
N LEU A 117 -13.37 45.78 -14.35
CA LEU A 117 -12.37 45.27 -13.40
C LEU A 117 -13.01 44.46 -12.27
N ILE A 118 -14.14 44.91 -11.71
CA ILE A 118 -14.84 44.18 -10.64
C ILE A 118 -15.37 42.86 -11.14
N VAL A 119 -16.04 42.83 -12.29
CA VAL A 119 -16.62 41.60 -12.88
C VAL A 119 -15.54 40.59 -13.21
N SER A 120 -14.39 41.03 -13.66
CA SER A 120 -13.29 40.16 -14.11
C SER A 120 -12.45 39.62 -12.96
N CYS A 121 -12.78 39.94 -11.71
CA CYS A 121 -12.07 39.31 -10.58
C CYS A 121 -12.22 37.78 -10.65
N PRO A 122 -11.13 36.99 -10.74
CA PRO A 122 -11.20 35.56 -10.83
C PRO A 122 -11.40 34.89 -9.46
N CYS A 123 -12.14 35.52 -8.54
CA CYS A 123 -12.29 35.08 -7.15
C CYS A 123 -12.89 33.65 -7.07
N ALA A 124 -13.88 33.33 -7.94
CA ALA A 124 -14.47 32.03 -8.02
C ALA A 124 -13.46 30.99 -8.55
N LEU A 125 -12.58 31.38 -9.48
CA LEU A 125 -11.52 30.52 -10.03
C LEU A 125 -10.50 30.16 -8.95
N GLY A 126 -10.06 31.12 -8.13
CA GLY A 126 -9.10 30.91 -7.05
C GLY A 126 -9.62 30.03 -5.90
N LEU A 127 -10.95 29.94 -5.73
CA LEU A 127 -11.58 29.11 -4.70
C LEU A 127 -12.05 27.73 -5.24
N ALA A 128 -12.21 27.59 -6.55
CA ALA A 128 -12.80 26.43 -7.18
C ALA A 128 -12.03 25.12 -6.88
N THR A 129 -10.71 25.14 -7.04
CA THR A 129 -9.83 23.99 -6.83
C THR A 129 -9.60 23.69 -5.35
N PRO A 130 -9.13 24.64 -4.50
CA PRO A 130 -8.83 24.34 -3.10
C PRO A 130 -10.03 23.83 -2.29
N LEU A 131 -11.23 24.36 -2.53
CA LEU A 131 -12.43 23.91 -1.82
C LEU A 131 -12.88 22.51 -2.26
N ALA A 132 -12.76 22.19 -3.54
CA ALA A 132 -13.09 20.87 -4.03
C ALA A 132 -12.08 19.82 -3.51
N ILE A 133 -10.79 20.14 -3.50
CA ILE A 133 -9.72 19.29 -2.94
C ILE A 133 -9.96 19.08 -1.45
N ALA A 134 -10.23 20.14 -0.66
CA ALA A 134 -10.50 20.01 0.76
C ALA A 134 -11.72 19.09 1.04
N ALA A 135 -12.77 19.17 0.21
CA ALA A 135 -13.92 18.29 0.31
C ALA A 135 -13.56 16.83 -0.09
N GLY A 136 -12.68 16.65 -1.07
CA GLY A 136 -12.13 15.36 -1.49
C GLY A 136 -11.32 14.72 -0.37
N ILE A 137 -10.35 15.45 0.20
CA ILE A 137 -9.52 15.00 1.33
C ILE A 137 -10.41 14.59 2.51
N LYS A 138 -11.38 15.43 2.88
CA LYS A 138 -12.32 15.10 3.96
C LYS A 138 -13.04 13.78 3.68
N THR A 139 -13.56 13.60 2.46
CA THR A 139 -14.30 12.37 2.09
C THR A 139 -13.39 11.15 2.10
N ALA A 140 -12.15 11.28 1.64
CA ALA A 140 -11.14 10.23 1.68
C ALA A 140 -10.81 9.84 3.13
N THR A 141 -10.54 10.84 3.99
CA THR A 141 -10.23 10.62 5.41
C THR A 141 -11.39 9.96 6.16
N ASP A 142 -12.64 10.37 5.90
CA ASP A 142 -13.84 9.75 6.49
C ASP A 142 -13.98 8.25 6.10
N ARG A 143 -13.19 7.77 5.12
CA ARG A 143 -13.14 6.38 4.62
C ARG A 143 -11.80 5.69 4.83
N GLY A 144 -10.99 6.18 5.75
CA GLY A 144 -9.70 5.56 6.07
C GLY A 144 -8.61 5.79 5.01
N ILE A 145 -8.79 6.74 4.09
CA ILE A 145 -7.80 7.07 3.05
C ILE A 145 -7.15 8.41 3.37
N ILE A 146 -5.85 8.41 3.63
CA ILE A 146 -5.05 9.63 3.84
C ILE A 146 -4.46 10.05 2.49
N VAL A 147 -4.82 11.23 2.02
CA VAL A 147 -4.25 11.83 0.81
C VAL A 147 -3.05 12.68 1.22
N THR A 148 -1.87 12.34 0.72
CA THR A 148 -0.59 13.01 1.01
C THR A 148 -0.23 14.04 -0.06
N ALA A 149 -0.70 13.82 -1.29
CA ALA A 149 -0.46 14.70 -2.42
C ALA A 149 -1.77 15.10 -3.12
N GLU A 150 -1.90 16.40 -3.48
CA GLU A 150 -3.07 16.89 -4.23
C GLU A 150 -3.16 16.29 -5.64
N ALA A 151 -2.04 15.78 -6.16
CA ALA A 151 -1.92 15.09 -7.45
C ALA A 151 -2.91 13.92 -7.59
N VAL A 152 -3.28 13.24 -6.49
CA VAL A 152 -4.30 12.19 -6.48
C VAL A 152 -5.58 12.61 -7.21
N PHE A 153 -6.05 13.86 -6.98
CA PHE A 153 -7.29 14.36 -7.59
C PHE A 153 -7.13 14.81 -9.04
N GLU A 154 -5.89 15.01 -9.47
CA GLU A 154 -5.56 15.44 -10.83
C GLU A 154 -5.27 14.25 -11.74
N ASP A 155 -4.45 13.33 -11.28
CA ASP A 155 -3.86 12.26 -12.09
C ASP A 155 -4.69 10.97 -12.07
N ALA A 156 -5.33 10.62 -10.92
CA ALA A 156 -6.11 9.39 -10.80
C ALA A 156 -7.20 9.20 -11.86
N PRO A 157 -7.93 10.25 -12.33
CA PRO A 157 -8.92 10.08 -13.39
C PRO A 157 -8.34 9.67 -14.75
N ASP A 158 -7.07 9.95 -14.99
CA ASP A 158 -6.40 9.68 -16.26
C ASP A 158 -5.60 8.36 -16.23
N ILE A 159 -5.55 7.67 -15.07
CA ILE A 159 -4.86 6.38 -14.92
C ILE A 159 -5.53 5.30 -15.77
N GLU A 160 -4.75 4.69 -16.67
CA GLU A 160 -5.18 3.61 -17.55
C GLU A 160 -4.78 2.22 -17.01
N THR A 161 -3.66 2.15 -16.29
CA THR A 161 -3.11 0.90 -15.76
C THR A 161 -2.89 0.99 -14.25
N VAL A 162 -3.38 -0.02 -13.53
CA VAL A 162 -3.14 -0.20 -12.10
C VAL A 162 -2.22 -1.40 -11.91
N VAL A 163 -1.05 -1.17 -11.36
CA VAL A 163 -0.09 -2.22 -11.02
C VAL A 163 -0.24 -2.55 -9.54
N LEU A 164 -0.49 -3.81 -9.24
CA LEU A 164 -0.60 -4.34 -7.88
C LEU A 164 0.64 -5.17 -7.57
N ASP A 165 1.34 -4.84 -6.51
CA ASP A 165 2.37 -5.75 -5.99
C ASP A 165 1.72 -7.02 -5.43
N LYS A 166 2.46 -8.12 -5.34
CA LYS A 166 1.96 -9.35 -4.74
C LYS A 166 2.04 -9.30 -3.22
N THR A 167 3.26 -9.21 -2.72
CA THR A 167 3.58 -9.41 -1.29
C THR A 167 3.15 -8.21 -0.46
N GLY A 168 2.37 -8.45 0.60
CA GLY A 168 1.83 -7.36 1.44
C GLY A 168 0.69 -6.56 0.79
N THR A 169 0.40 -6.77 -0.51
CA THR A 169 -0.64 -6.07 -1.27
C THR A 169 -1.78 -7.01 -1.64
N LEU A 170 -1.54 -7.99 -2.53
CA LEU A 170 -2.52 -9.05 -2.83
C LEU A 170 -2.55 -10.11 -1.72
N THR A 171 -1.49 -10.17 -0.93
CA THR A 171 -1.32 -11.05 0.22
C THR A 171 -1.18 -10.21 1.50
N GLU A 172 -1.23 -10.87 2.66
CA GLU A 172 -1.13 -10.20 3.98
C GLU A 172 0.31 -9.79 4.33
N GLY A 173 1.32 -10.26 3.57
CA GLY A 173 2.73 -9.99 3.84
C GLY A 173 3.27 -10.70 5.08
N SER A 174 2.51 -11.65 5.62
CA SER A 174 2.89 -12.45 6.79
C SER A 174 2.83 -13.94 6.47
N MET A 175 3.81 -14.68 6.98
CA MET A 175 3.83 -16.14 6.83
C MET A 175 2.74 -16.77 7.70
N SER A 176 1.97 -17.68 7.10
CA SER A 176 0.95 -18.47 7.81
C SER A 176 0.92 -19.91 7.29
N VAL A 177 0.28 -20.81 8.05
CA VAL A 177 0.06 -22.19 7.61
C VAL A 177 -1.09 -22.21 6.60
N VAL A 178 -0.77 -22.50 5.34
CA VAL A 178 -1.72 -22.59 4.23
C VAL A 178 -2.46 -23.91 4.24
N SER A 179 -1.73 -25.02 4.47
CA SER A 179 -2.33 -26.36 4.54
C SER A 179 -1.43 -27.34 5.31
N VAL A 180 -2.05 -28.41 5.84
CA VAL A 180 -1.36 -29.50 6.53
C VAL A 180 -1.74 -30.82 5.86
N HIS A 181 -0.75 -31.58 5.43
CA HIS A 181 -0.93 -32.89 4.79
C HIS A 181 -0.26 -33.96 5.65
N ALA A 182 -1.06 -34.74 6.37
CA ALA A 182 -0.61 -35.80 7.27
C ALA A 182 -1.75 -36.77 7.58
N ASP A 183 -1.42 -37.99 7.99
CA ASP A 183 -2.40 -38.95 8.48
C ASP A 183 -3.00 -38.52 9.83
N ALA A 184 -2.20 -37.82 10.66
CA ALA A 184 -2.60 -37.28 11.95
C ALA A 184 -2.19 -35.80 12.05
N PRO A 185 -2.96 -34.87 11.41
CA PRO A 185 -2.57 -33.44 11.31
C PRO A 185 -2.37 -32.78 12.67
N GLU A 186 -3.22 -33.05 13.65
CA GLU A 186 -3.14 -32.48 15.00
C GLU A 186 -1.83 -32.86 15.72
N GLU A 187 -1.41 -34.14 15.62
CA GLU A 187 -0.17 -34.62 16.23
C GLU A 187 1.06 -33.99 15.53
N VAL A 188 1.04 -33.92 14.18
CA VAL A 188 2.11 -33.30 13.39
C VAL A 188 2.26 -31.82 13.74
N CYS A 189 1.16 -31.08 13.79
CA CYS A 189 1.19 -29.66 14.16
C CYS A 189 1.64 -29.45 15.62
N SER A 190 1.13 -30.23 16.57
CA SER A 190 1.50 -30.12 17.97
C SER A 190 2.98 -30.39 18.21
N ARG A 191 3.53 -31.45 17.59
CA ARG A 191 4.96 -31.75 17.69
C ARG A 191 5.82 -30.71 17.00
N ALA A 192 5.41 -30.24 15.82
CA ALA A 192 6.10 -29.16 15.10
C ALA A 192 6.13 -27.88 15.92
N ALA A 193 4.99 -27.43 16.46
CA ALA A 193 4.89 -26.23 17.28
C ALA A 193 5.72 -26.35 18.58
N ALA A 194 5.74 -27.54 19.20
CA ALA A 194 6.56 -27.77 20.39
C ALA A 194 8.06 -27.60 20.11
N VAL A 195 8.56 -28.07 18.97
CA VAL A 195 9.97 -27.92 18.58
C VAL A 195 10.24 -26.48 18.12
N GLU A 196 9.37 -25.92 17.32
CA GLU A 196 9.53 -24.56 16.76
C GLU A 196 9.30 -23.44 17.78
N SER A 197 8.66 -23.72 18.93
CA SER A 197 8.49 -22.73 20.03
C SER A 197 9.81 -22.16 20.57
N LEU A 198 10.92 -22.82 20.30
CA LEU A 198 12.27 -22.37 20.66
C LEU A 198 13.00 -21.67 19.50
N SER A 199 12.34 -21.49 18.37
CA SER A 199 12.88 -20.84 17.18
C SER A 199 12.24 -19.46 16.98
N GLU A 200 13.05 -18.46 16.64
CA GLU A 200 12.59 -17.10 16.30
C GLU A 200 12.33 -16.93 14.80
N HIS A 201 12.33 -18.04 14.04
CA HIS A 201 12.12 -17.99 12.60
C HIS A 201 10.65 -17.68 12.27
N PRO A 202 10.32 -16.83 11.26
CA PRO A 202 8.92 -16.52 10.89
C PRO A 202 8.07 -17.75 10.56
N ILE A 203 8.65 -18.78 9.93
CA ILE A 203 7.98 -20.07 9.71
C ILE A 203 7.63 -20.75 11.03
N ALA A 204 8.52 -20.65 12.04
CA ALA A 204 8.26 -21.18 13.37
C ALA A 204 7.09 -20.46 14.04
N ALA A 205 7.08 -19.12 13.98
CA ALA A 205 5.98 -18.31 14.49
C ALA A 205 4.66 -18.72 13.82
N ALA A 206 4.63 -18.84 12.49
CA ALA A 206 3.44 -19.28 11.75
C ALA A 206 2.91 -20.65 12.20
N ILE A 207 3.80 -21.62 12.47
CA ILE A 207 3.43 -22.95 12.93
C ILE A 207 2.89 -22.93 14.37
N VAL A 208 3.54 -22.15 15.25
CA VAL A 208 3.14 -21.99 16.66
C VAL A 208 1.80 -21.28 16.76
N ASP A 209 1.60 -20.20 16.00
CA ASP A 209 0.36 -19.42 15.99
C ASP A 209 -0.81 -20.26 15.45
N HIS A 210 -0.58 -21.08 14.43
CA HIS A 210 -1.59 -22.00 13.91
C HIS A 210 -2.13 -22.95 14.98
N VAL A 211 -1.27 -23.50 15.83
CA VAL A 211 -1.67 -24.41 16.93
C VAL A 211 -2.32 -23.64 18.08
N GLY A 212 -1.82 -22.44 18.40
CA GLY A 212 -2.41 -21.53 19.40
C GLY A 212 -3.81 -21.09 19.03
N GLY A 213 -4.07 -20.77 17.77
CA GLY A 213 -5.38 -20.42 17.25
C GLY A 213 -6.41 -21.57 17.29
N VAL A 214 -5.98 -22.80 16.99
CA VAL A 214 -6.86 -23.98 17.04
C VAL A 214 -7.34 -24.28 18.48
N ASN A 215 -6.55 -23.97 19.49
CA ASN A 215 -6.93 -24.16 20.90
C ASN A 215 -7.87 -23.07 21.46
N LEU A 216 -8.04 -21.93 20.80
CA LEU A 216 -8.92 -20.83 21.23
C LEU A 216 -10.36 -20.97 20.72
N ASP A 217 -10.62 -21.79 19.70
CA ASP A 217 -11.98 -22.06 19.16
C ASP A 217 -12.74 -23.18 19.89
N GLY A 218 -12.22 -23.69 20.99
CA GLY A 218 -12.90 -24.59 21.94
C GLY A 218 -13.88 -23.86 22.86
N GLY A 219 -14.85 -23.14 22.30
CA GLY A 219 -16.11 -22.75 22.94
C GLY A 219 -16.04 -21.65 24.01
N VAL A 220 -16.23 -20.40 23.63
CA VAL A 220 -16.99 -19.41 24.43
C VAL A 220 -17.87 -18.61 23.48
N ASP A 221 -19.18 -18.78 23.66
CA ASP A 221 -20.25 -18.01 23.04
C ASP A 221 -20.15 -16.53 23.47
N PRO A 222 -20.11 -15.53 22.57
CA PRO A 222 -20.05 -14.13 22.95
C PRO A 222 -21.44 -13.53 23.14
N ALA A 223 -22.18 -14.04 24.11
CA ALA A 223 -23.43 -13.44 24.54
C ALA A 223 -23.67 -13.68 26.03
N ASP A 224 -22.93 -12.96 26.89
CA ASP A 224 -23.48 -12.53 28.19
C ASP A 224 -22.55 -11.48 28.85
N GLY A 225 -23.09 -10.28 29.04
CA GLY A 225 -22.85 -9.49 30.26
C GLY A 225 -21.79 -8.42 30.24
N ILE A 226 -22.16 -7.26 29.72
CA ILE A 226 -21.62 -5.96 30.19
C ILE A 226 -21.87 -5.82 31.68
N GLY A 227 -20.81 -5.63 32.46
CA GLY A 227 -20.90 -5.31 33.90
C GLY A 227 -19.61 -4.65 34.36
N ASP A 228 -19.70 -3.32 34.55
CA ASP A 228 -18.74 -2.50 35.31
C ASP A 228 -18.35 -3.11 36.64
N ASN A 229 -17.07 -3.10 37.01
CA ASN A 229 -16.57 -2.45 38.23
C ASN A 229 -15.06 -2.67 38.43
N ALA A 230 -14.37 -1.55 38.66
CA ALA A 230 -13.03 -1.47 39.20
C ALA A 230 -12.96 -2.03 40.63
N GLU A 231 -11.89 -2.72 41.03
CA GLU A 231 -10.99 -2.35 42.11
C GLU A 231 -9.92 -3.41 42.42
N ALA A 232 -8.81 -2.93 42.88
CA ALA A 232 -7.56 -3.60 43.22
C ALA A 232 -7.67 -4.68 44.31
N GLY A 233 -6.76 -5.68 44.28
CA GLY A 233 -6.51 -6.53 45.44
C GLY A 233 -5.66 -7.75 45.16
N SER A 234 -4.34 -7.63 45.44
CA SER A 234 -3.40 -8.74 45.57
C SER A 234 -3.89 -9.81 46.53
N LYS A 235 -3.73 -11.10 46.15
CA LYS A 235 -3.31 -12.20 47.03
C LYS A 235 -3.19 -13.52 46.28
N HIS A 236 -1.99 -14.08 46.23
CA HIS A 236 -1.77 -15.52 46.09
C HIS A 236 -2.49 -16.28 47.19
N PRO A 237 -3.03 -17.46 46.91
CA PRO A 237 -2.38 -18.66 47.44
C PRO A 237 -2.29 -19.80 46.39
N ALA A 238 -1.22 -20.55 46.50
CA ALA A 238 -1.02 -21.85 45.92
C ALA A 238 -2.04 -22.85 46.51
N ASP A 239 -2.69 -23.64 45.70
CA ASP A 239 -2.79 -25.09 45.90
C ASP A 239 -3.48 -25.77 44.69
N GLY A 240 -2.84 -26.74 44.18
CA GLY A 240 -2.86 -27.83 43.36
C GLY A 240 -4.20 -28.43 42.93
N THR A 241 -4.26 -28.68 41.66
CA THR A 241 -4.54 -30.01 41.11
C THR A 241 -4.17 -29.96 39.63
N ALA A 242 -3.01 -30.49 39.28
CA ALA A 242 -2.60 -30.76 37.92
C ALA A 242 -3.56 -31.82 37.32
N THR A 243 -4.38 -31.43 36.38
CA THR A 243 -4.88 -32.37 35.37
C THR A 243 -3.75 -32.62 34.40
N ASP A 244 -3.31 -33.87 34.36
CA ASP A 244 -2.27 -34.44 33.53
C ASP A 244 -2.67 -34.39 32.06
N GLY A 245 -2.51 -33.24 31.44
CA GLY A 245 -2.44 -33.02 29.99
C GLY A 245 -0.94 -33.05 29.66
N GLY A 246 -0.47 -34.11 29.00
CA GLY A 246 0.94 -34.33 28.70
C GLY A 246 1.61 -33.06 28.15
N SER A 247 2.44 -32.45 28.97
CA SER A 247 3.24 -31.31 28.60
C SER A 247 4.28 -31.75 27.57
N THR A 248 4.08 -31.38 26.30
CA THR A 248 5.06 -31.51 25.21
C THR A 248 6.20 -30.47 25.33
N ALA A 249 6.58 -30.10 26.55
CA ALA A 249 7.65 -29.13 26.78
C ALA A 249 8.99 -29.73 26.34
N VAL A 250 9.65 -29.05 25.40
CA VAL A 250 10.98 -29.40 24.92
C VAL A 250 12.02 -28.86 25.93
N ASP A 251 13.00 -29.72 26.30
CA ASP A 251 14.15 -29.25 27.06
C ASP A 251 15.07 -28.40 26.17
N PRO A 252 15.27 -27.12 26.48
CA PRO A 252 16.15 -26.25 25.69
C PRO A 252 17.58 -26.79 25.51
N GLY A 253 18.06 -27.64 26.43
CA GLY A 253 19.36 -28.24 26.33
C GLY A 253 19.49 -29.35 25.29
N SER A 254 18.37 -29.85 24.74
CA SER A 254 18.31 -30.91 23.73
C SER A 254 17.85 -30.41 22.35
N PHE A 255 17.67 -29.09 22.21
CA PHE A 255 17.29 -28.46 20.96
C PHE A 255 18.49 -28.28 20.03
N ASP A 256 18.41 -28.85 18.84
CA ASP A 256 19.42 -28.70 17.79
C ASP A 256 18.86 -27.91 16.61
N ARG A 257 19.62 -26.89 16.19
CA ARG A 257 19.25 -25.98 15.12
C ARG A 257 20.25 -26.04 13.99
N THR A 258 19.74 -26.09 12.77
CA THR A 258 20.52 -26.07 11.54
C THR A 258 19.98 -25.00 10.61
N ALA A 259 20.73 -24.66 9.56
CA ALA A 259 20.25 -23.73 8.52
C ALA A 259 19.02 -24.23 7.73
N ARG A 260 18.58 -25.49 7.95
CA ARG A 260 17.48 -26.11 7.18
C ARG A 260 16.32 -26.56 8.06
N GLY A 261 16.37 -26.29 9.35
CA GLY A 261 15.33 -26.68 10.30
C GLY A 261 15.86 -26.99 11.67
N VAL A 262 14.98 -27.47 12.52
CA VAL A 262 15.20 -27.69 13.95
C VAL A 262 14.88 -29.13 14.33
N SER A 263 15.45 -29.61 15.44
CA SER A 263 15.08 -30.89 16.02
C SER A 263 15.17 -30.89 17.53
N ALA A 264 14.32 -31.68 18.15
CA ALA A 264 14.35 -31.92 19.60
C ALA A 264 13.69 -33.27 19.93
N PRO A 265 14.05 -33.93 21.05
CA PRO A 265 13.34 -35.09 21.52
C PRO A 265 11.98 -34.73 22.10
N ILE A 266 10.92 -35.35 21.56
CA ILE A 266 9.57 -35.25 22.07
C ILE A 266 9.09 -36.68 22.39
N GLU A 267 8.64 -36.93 23.62
CA GLU A 267 8.17 -38.25 24.09
C GLU A 267 9.17 -39.36 23.86
N GLY A 268 10.46 -39.09 23.89
CA GLY A 268 11.53 -40.06 23.73
C GLY A 268 11.95 -40.33 22.27
N SER A 269 11.28 -39.70 21.29
CA SER A 269 11.65 -39.77 19.86
C SER A 269 12.21 -38.45 19.38
N GLU A 270 13.28 -38.46 18.59
CA GLU A 270 13.79 -37.26 17.94
C GLU A 270 12.78 -36.77 16.89
N THR A 271 12.19 -35.59 17.10
CA THR A 271 11.32 -34.92 16.12
C THR A 271 12.16 -33.92 15.34
N VAL A 272 12.10 -34.02 14.00
CA VAL A 272 12.78 -33.13 13.06
C VAL A 272 11.76 -32.34 12.29
N VAL A 273 11.92 -31.01 12.26
CA VAL A 273 11.04 -30.07 11.54
C VAL A 273 11.90 -29.23 10.60
N GLY A 274 11.57 -29.16 9.33
CA GLY A 274 12.31 -28.30 8.41
C GLY A 274 12.26 -28.72 6.94
N HIS A 275 13.25 -28.23 6.19
CA HIS A 275 13.36 -28.47 4.75
C HIS A 275 13.41 -29.97 4.41
N PRO A 276 12.76 -30.42 3.34
CA PRO A 276 12.74 -31.84 2.94
C PRO A 276 14.14 -32.50 2.83
N GLU A 277 15.15 -31.74 2.44
CA GLU A 277 16.53 -32.26 2.35
C GLU A 277 17.13 -32.54 3.74
N LEU A 278 16.79 -31.76 4.77
CA LEU A 278 17.26 -32.01 6.13
C LEU A 278 16.82 -33.39 6.60
N LEU A 279 15.57 -33.77 6.36
CA LEU A 279 15.05 -35.06 6.75
C LEU A 279 15.71 -36.17 5.93
N ARG A 280 15.93 -36.00 4.63
CA ARG A 280 16.64 -36.96 3.77
C ARG A 280 18.09 -37.15 4.23
N ASP A 281 18.81 -36.08 4.55
CA ASP A 281 20.19 -36.13 5.02
C ASP A 281 20.31 -36.85 6.38
N ARG A 282 19.25 -36.78 7.21
CA ARG A 282 19.15 -37.51 8.47
C ARG A 282 18.58 -38.93 8.32
N GLY A 283 18.34 -39.40 7.10
CA GLY A 283 17.90 -40.77 6.81
C GLY A 283 16.41 -41.03 7.00
N PHE A 284 15.58 -39.97 7.04
CA PHE A 284 14.13 -40.14 7.10
C PHE A 284 13.55 -40.54 5.74
N GLU A 285 12.64 -41.49 5.74
CA GLU A 285 11.86 -41.83 4.55
C GLU A 285 10.71 -40.82 4.36
N ILE A 286 10.60 -40.29 3.15
CA ILE A 286 9.50 -39.43 2.72
C ILE A 286 8.68 -40.19 1.70
N ASP A 287 7.42 -40.45 2.01
CA ASP A 287 6.52 -41.20 1.13
C ASP A 287 6.25 -40.45 -0.19
N GLY A 288 5.85 -41.21 -1.23
CA GLY A 288 5.57 -40.64 -2.56
C GLY A 288 4.47 -39.57 -2.53
N ASP A 289 3.42 -39.76 -1.73
CA ASP A 289 2.33 -38.82 -1.57
C ASP A 289 2.80 -37.49 -0.94
N LEU A 290 3.61 -37.57 0.12
CA LEU A 290 4.22 -36.37 0.71
C LEU A 290 5.20 -35.67 -0.24
N ASN A 291 5.94 -36.43 -1.08
CA ASN A 291 6.81 -35.81 -2.09
C ASN A 291 6.02 -35.07 -3.18
N GLU A 292 4.84 -35.56 -3.56
CA GLU A 292 3.93 -34.88 -4.48
C GLU A 292 3.47 -33.55 -3.86
N ARG A 293 3.03 -33.58 -2.59
CA ARG A 293 2.63 -32.37 -1.85
C ARG A 293 3.75 -31.33 -1.70
N ILE A 294 4.98 -31.79 -1.46
CA ILE A 294 6.17 -30.92 -1.43
C ILE A 294 6.40 -30.23 -2.78
N THR A 295 6.19 -30.97 -3.87
CA THR A 295 6.37 -30.46 -5.23
C THR A 295 5.28 -29.46 -5.57
N ASP A 296 4.02 -29.77 -5.24
CA ASP A 296 2.88 -28.90 -5.44
C ASP A 296 3.05 -27.57 -4.70
N ALA A 297 3.37 -27.63 -3.39
CA ALA A 297 3.60 -26.42 -2.57
C ALA A 297 4.69 -25.53 -3.17
N ARG A 298 5.81 -26.10 -3.61
CA ARG A 298 6.87 -25.33 -4.28
C ARG A 298 6.43 -24.71 -5.60
N SER A 299 5.58 -25.43 -6.35
CA SER A 299 5.03 -24.92 -7.60
C SER A 299 4.09 -23.73 -7.36
N ASP A 300 3.42 -23.73 -6.21
CA ASP A 300 2.54 -22.64 -5.79
C ASP A 300 3.29 -21.44 -5.17
N GLY A 301 4.62 -21.57 -4.99
CA GLY A 301 5.47 -20.55 -4.37
C GLY A 301 5.48 -20.60 -2.84
N ASP A 302 4.91 -21.67 -2.26
CA ASP A 302 4.85 -21.88 -0.82
C ASP A 302 6.05 -22.70 -0.32
N VAL A 303 6.29 -22.65 0.99
CA VAL A 303 7.40 -23.32 1.66
C VAL A 303 6.91 -24.63 2.30
N PRO A 304 7.27 -25.80 1.77
CA PRO A 304 6.93 -27.07 2.41
C PRO A 304 7.88 -27.35 3.58
N VAL A 305 7.34 -27.43 4.78
CA VAL A 305 8.02 -27.83 6.02
C VAL A 305 7.65 -29.27 6.33
N VAL A 306 8.63 -30.16 6.31
CA VAL A 306 8.41 -31.57 6.62
C VAL A 306 8.63 -31.84 8.09
N VAL A 307 7.72 -32.57 8.70
CA VAL A 307 7.80 -33.01 10.09
C VAL A 307 7.97 -34.53 10.13
N GLY A 308 8.95 -35.00 10.90
CA GLY A 308 9.23 -36.43 10.98
C GLY A 308 9.76 -36.86 12.34
N TRP A 309 9.46 -38.12 12.71
CA TRP A 309 10.01 -38.84 13.86
C TRP A 309 10.04 -40.35 13.56
N ASP A 310 10.80 -41.12 14.32
CA ASP A 310 11.02 -42.56 14.11
C ASP A 310 11.48 -42.88 12.67
N ALA A 311 12.44 -42.09 12.16
CA ALA A 311 13.02 -42.20 10.84
C ALA A 311 12.02 -42.12 9.65
N ARG A 312 10.81 -41.60 9.85
CA ARG A 312 9.79 -41.38 8.82
C ARG A 312 9.23 -39.96 8.86
N ALA A 313 9.04 -39.38 7.68
CA ALA A 313 8.22 -38.20 7.55
C ALA A 313 6.76 -38.54 7.85
N ARG A 314 6.12 -37.75 8.69
CA ARG A 314 4.75 -37.96 9.16
C ARG A 314 3.78 -36.95 8.55
N GLY A 315 4.29 -35.81 8.06
CA GLY A 315 3.48 -34.82 7.40
C GLY A 315 4.29 -33.68 6.78
N VAL A 316 3.60 -32.90 5.99
CA VAL A 316 4.08 -31.66 5.40
C VAL A 316 3.16 -30.54 5.85
N ILE A 317 3.73 -29.52 6.49
CA ILE A 317 3.08 -28.24 6.79
C ILE A 317 3.48 -27.30 5.68
N VAL A 318 2.51 -26.80 4.91
CA VAL A 318 2.75 -25.81 3.85
C VAL A 318 2.59 -24.43 4.47
N VAL A 319 3.64 -23.65 4.42
CA VAL A 319 3.67 -22.27 4.95
C VAL A 319 3.87 -21.32 3.78
N GLY A 320 3.05 -20.30 3.73
CA GLY A 320 3.08 -19.31 2.64
C GLY A 320 2.53 -17.98 3.07
N ASP A 321 2.59 -17.02 2.15
CA ASP A 321 1.98 -15.71 2.33
C ASP A 321 0.51 -15.79 1.91
N THR A 322 -0.39 -15.54 2.87
CA THR A 322 -1.83 -15.74 2.68
C THR A 322 -2.42 -14.67 1.77
N PRO A 323 -3.11 -15.05 0.69
CA PRO A 323 -3.86 -14.08 -0.11
C PRO A 323 -4.96 -13.42 0.71
N ARG A 324 -5.09 -12.10 0.60
CA ARG A 324 -6.19 -11.35 1.23
C ARG A 324 -7.55 -11.85 0.73
N VAL A 325 -8.54 -11.90 1.61
CA VAL A 325 -9.86 -12.43 1.26
C VAL A 325 -10.52 -11.62 0.14
N GLU A 326 -10.34 -10.30 0.15
CA GLU A 326 -10.97 -9.34 -0.75
C GLU A 326 -10.20 -9.12 -2.08
N TRP A 327 -9.00 -9.70 -2.27
CA TRP A 327 -8.15 -9.36 -3.40
C TRP A 327 -8.79 -9.60 -4.78
N ARG A 328 -9.60 -10.68 -4.91
CA ARG A 328 -10.28 -10.98 -6.18
C ARG A 328 -11.36 -9.98 -6.51
N GLU A 329 -12.15 -9.56 -5.51
CA GLU A 329 -13.17 -8.52 -5.64
C GLU A 329 -12.55 -7.17 -6.00
N ALA A 330 -11.42 -6.83 -5.37
CA ALA A 330 -10.67 -5.61 -5.68
C ALA A 330 -10.16 -5.59 -7.12
N VAL A 331 -9.55 -6.70 -7.58
CA VAL A 331 -9.09 -6.86 -8.97
C VAL A 331 -10.26 -6.77 -9.96
N GLU A 332 -11.38 -7.44 -9.70
CA GLU A 332 -12.56 -7.39 -10.55
C GLU A 332 -13.12 -5.96 -10.64
N THR A 333 -13.18 -5.26 -9.51
CA THR A 333 -13.67 -3.88 -9.46
C THR A 333 -12.76 -2.93 -10.25
N LEU A 334 -11.45 -3.03 -10.07
CA LEU A 334 -10.47 -2.19 -10.77
C LEU A 334 -10.43 -2.49 -12.27
N SER A 335 -10.60 -3.75 -12.65
CA SER A 335 -10.55 -4.18 -14.07
C SER A 335 -11.78 -3.76 -14.88
N SER A 336 -12.83 -3.23 -14.24
CA SER A 336 -14.01 -2.71 -14.94
C SER A 336 -13.69 -1.50 -15.85
N ASP A 337 -12.75 -0.67 -15.43
CA ASP A 337 -12.43 0.60 -16.07
C ASP A 337 -10.94 0.75 -16.44
N ARG A 338 -10.06 -0.11 -15.91
CA ARG A 338 -8.60 -0.01 -16.02
C ARG A 338 -7.97 -1.35 -16.33
N SER A 339 -6.78 -1.33 -16.90
CA SER A 339 -5.93 -2.52 -17.03
C SER A 339 -5.29 -2.83 -15.68
N VAL A 340 -5.47 -4.06 -15.19
CA VAL A 340 -4.84 -4.50 -13.93
C VAL A 340 -3.65 -5.39 -14.23
N VAL A 341 -2.50 -5.01 -13.69
CA VAL A 341 -1.22 -5.70 -13.85
C VAL A 341 -0.74 -6.18 -12.48
N VAL A 342 -0.26 -7.41 -12.41
CA VAL A 342 0.36 -7.94 -11.18
C VAL A 342 1.87 -7.94 -11.34
N LEU A 343 2.58 -7.41 -10.33
CA LEU A 343 4.03 -7.38 -10.24
C LEU A 343 4.47 -8.33 -9.13
N THR A 344 5.38 -9.26 -9.42
CA THR A 344 5.85 -10.24 -8.44
C THR A 344 7.30 -10.64 -8.66
N GLY A 345 8.01 -10.91 -7.56
CA GLY A 345 9.32 -11.57 -7.59
C GLY A 345 9.26 -13.05 -7.91
N ASP A 346 8.08 -13.69 -7.77
CA ASP A 346 7.89 -15.11 -8.08
C ASP A 346 8.11 -15.39 -9.56
N GLU A 347 8.54 -16.62 -9.84
CA GLU A 347 8.72 -17.15 -11.19
C GLU A 347 7.87 -18.41 -11.42
N GLY A 348 7.72 -18.83 -12.68
CA GLY A 348 7.08 -20.06 -13.07
C GLY A 348 5.63 -20.18 -12.63
N ALA A 349 5.25 -21.34 -12.08
CA ALA A 349 3.86 -21.67 -11.75
C ALA A 349 3.29 -20.75 -10.65
N ALA A 350 4.10 -20.31 -9.71
CA ALA A 350 3.68 -19.38 -8.65
C ALA A 350 3.17 -18.04 -9.22
N ALA A 351 3.81 -17.53 -10.28
CA ALA A 351 3.34 -16.33 -10.99
C ALA A 351 2.18 -16.63 -11.96
N ASP A 352 2.17 -17.84 -12.56
CA ASP A 352 1.17 -18.24 -13.56
C ASP A 352 -0.25 -18.31 -12.97
N ARG A 353 -0.38 -18.59 -11.66
CA ARG A 353 -1.68 -18.58 -10.97
C ARG A 353 -2.41 -17.25 -11.10
N PHE A 354 -1.69 -16.11 -11.12
CA PHE A 354 -2.31 -14.80 -11.28
C PHE A 354 -2.78 -14.55 -12.71
N ARG A 355 -2.15 -15.17 -13.74
CA ARG A 355 -2.57 -15.07 -15.14
C ARG A 355 -3.92 -15.72 -15.41
N THR A 356 -4.33 -16.67 -14.57
CA THR A 356 -5.62 -17.37 -14.69
C THR A 356 -6.77 -16.62 -14.02
N VAL A 357 -6.48 -15.54 -13.30
CA VAL A 357 -7.49 -14.76 -12.58
C VAL A 357 -8.18 -13.79 -13.54
N GLY A 358 -9.52 -13.83 -13.54
CA GLY A 358 -10.32 -12.88 -14.31
C GLY A 358 -10.05 -11.45 -13.85
N GLY A 359 -9.84 -10.54 -14.81
CA GLY A 359 -9.54 -9.14 -14.52
C GLY A 359 -8.06 -8.78 -14.52
N VAL A 360 -7.14 -9.74 -14.37
CA VAL A 360 -5.70 -9.50 -14.54
C VAL A 360 -5.36 -9.48 -16.02
N SER A 361 -4.80 -8.37 -16.50
CA SER A 361 -4.43 -8.17 -17.91
C SER A 361 -3.05 -8.72 -18.23
N GLU A 362 -2.09 -8.55 -17.31
CA GLU A 362 -0.70 -8.97 -17.47
C GLU A 362 -0.06 -9.28 -16.11
N VAL A 363 0.95 -10.17 -16.09
CA VAL A 363 1.74 -10.51 -14.91
C VAL A 363 3.22 -10.37 -15.24
N PHE A 364 3.90 -9.46 -14.56
CA PHE A 364 5.35 -9.33 -14.59
C PHE A 364 5.94 -10.20 -13.46
N ALA A 365 6.51 -11.33 -13.86
CA ALA A 365 7.10 -12.33 -12.99
C ALA A 365 8.62 -12.17 -12.89
N GLY A 366 9.22 -12.60 -11.78
CA GLY A 366 10.66 -12.58 -11.57
C GLY A 366 11.25 -11.17 -11.54
N VAL A 367 10.47 -10.17 -11.08
CA VAL A 367 10.93 -8.79 -10.99
C VAL A 367 11.55 -8.54 -9.62
N PRO A 368 12.89 -8.42 -9.55
CA PRO A 368 13.54 -8.14 -8.28
C PRO A 368 13.20 -6.71 -7.80
N PRO A 369 13.32 -6.43 -6.49
CA PRO A 369 12.93 -5.14 -5.89
C PRO A 369 13.53 -3.93 -6.60
N GLU A 370 14.81 -4.01 -6.97
CA GLU A 370 15.53 -2.92 -7.64
C GLU A 370 14.98 -2.62 -9.04
N ALA A 371 14.36 -3.60 -9.69
CA ALA A 371 13.79 -3.45 -11.04
C ALA A 371 12.32 -3.02 -11.04
N LYS A 372 11.62 -3.02 -9.88
CA LYS A 372 10.21 -2.63 -9.79
C LYS A 372 10.01 -1.20 -10.31
N ALA A 373 10.78 -0.23 -9.81
CA ALA A 373 10.68 1.17 -10.24
C ALA A 373 10.92 1.36 -11.74
N GLU A 374 11.89 0.65 -12.33
CA GLU A 374 12.15 0.71 -13.77
C GLU A 374 11.00 0.09 -14.57
N THR A 375 10.40 -0.99 -14.07
CA THR A 375 9.24 -1.61 -14.70
C THR A 375 8.05 -0.63 -14.72
N ILE A 376 7.80 0.08 -13.62
CA ILE A 376 6.77 1.12 -13.53
C ILE A 376 7.05 2.25 -14.53
N ARG A 377 8.28 2.80 -14.60
CA ARG A 377 8.64 3.83 -15.59
C ARG A 377 8.43 3.36 -17.02
N ARG A 378 8.75 2.09 -17.33
CA ARG A 378 8.54 1.52 -18.66
C ARG A 378 7.06 1.42 -19.01
N LEU A 379 6.19 1.06 -18.06
CA LEU A 379 4.75 1.06 -18.24
C LEU A 379 4.21 2.48 -18.40
N GLY A 380 4.69 3.44 -17.60
CA GLY A 380 4.38 4.87 -17.72
C GLY A 380 4.70 5.47 -19.09
N GLY A 381 5.66 4.90 -19.82
CA GLY A 381 5.92 5.25 -21.22
C GLY A 381 4.81 4.84 -22.21
N GLN A 382 3.85 4.01 -21.80
CA GLN A 382 2.72 3.55 -22.63
C GLN A 382 1.41 4.25 -22.27
N GLY A 383 1.27 4.77 -21.05
CA GLY A 383 0.11 5.49 -20.54
C GLY A 383 0.26 5.73 -19.03
N PRO A 384 -0.59 6.57 -18.43
CA PRO A 384 -0.53 6.85 -17.00
C PRO A 384 -0.75 5.61 -16.13
N VAL A 385 0.12 5.42 -15.13
CA VAL A 385 0.20 4.21 -14.30
C VAL A 385 0.02 4.55 -12.83
N ALA A 386 -0.84 3.80 -12.14
CA ALA A 386 -0.85 3.74 -10.69
C ALA A 386 -0.08 2.52 -10.19
N MET A 387 0.67 2.67 -9.10
CA MET A 387 1.28 1.58 -8.35
C MET A 387 0.63 1.44 -6.99
N VAL A 388 0.26 0.23 -6.62
CA VAL A 388 -0.27 -0.13 -5.30
C VAL A 388 0.69 -1.10 -4.64
N GLY A 389 1.14 -0.80 -3.43
CA GLY A 389 2.10 -1.60 -2.68
C GLY A 389 1.96 -1.41 -1.17
N ASP A 390 2.56 -2.31 -0.38
CA ASP A 390 2.64 -2.18 1.08
C ASP A 390 3.79 -1.26 1.52
N GLY A 391 4.68 -0.99 0.62
CA GLY A 391 5.66 0.06 0.62
C GLY A 391 6.97 -0.15 1.30
N SER A 392 7.31 -1.29 1.83
CA SER A 392 8.67 -1.46 2.36
C SER A 392 9.71 -1.46 1.23
N ASN A 393 9.41 -2.17 0.14
CA ASN A 393 10.28 -2.26 -1.05
C ASN A 393 9.74 -1.50 -2.22
N ASP A 394 8.46 -1.17 -2.16
CA ASP A 394 7.74 -0.56 -3.27
C ASP A 394 7.86 0.96 -3.28
N ALA A 395 8.46 1.57 -2.23
CA ALA A 395 8.61 3.01 -2.14
C ALA A 395 9.21 3.63 -3.41
N PRO A 396 10.28 3.09 -4.03
CA PRO A 396 10.77 3.61 -5.31
C PRO A 396 9.81 3.39 -6.48
N ALA A 397 9.02 2.31 -6.45
CA ALA A 397 8.04 2.01 -7.49
C ALA A 397 6.79 2.89 -7.33
N LEU A 398 6.32 3.10 -6.08
CA LEU A 398 5.24 4.04 -5.75
C LEU A 398 5.59 5.45 -6.21
N ALA A 399 6.80 5.93 -5.87
CA ALA A 399 7.27 7.25 -6.28
C ALA A 399 7.53 7.38 -7.79
N ALA A 400 7.76 6.27 -8.50
CA ALA A 400 7.99 6.26 -9.95
C ALA A 400 6.70 6.21 -10.77
N ALA A 401 5.56 5.90 -10.16
CA ALA A 401 4.25 5.89 -10.78
C ALA A 401 3.69 7.31 -10.92
N ASP A 402 2.68 7.49 -11.77
CA ASP A 402 1.91 8.74 -11.85
C ASP A 402 0.99 8.89 -10.64
N LEU A 403 0.64 7.75 -9.99
CA LEU A 403 -0.11 7.71 -8.74
C LEU A 403 0.40 6.55 -7.87
N GLY A 404 0.99 6.84 -6.72
CA GLY A 404 1.39 5.87 -5.71
C GLY A 404 0.31 5.71 -4.64
N VAL A 405 -0.12 4.47 -4.37
CA VAL A 405 -1.07 4.14 -3.30
C VAL A 405 -0.44 3.11 -2.37
N ALA A 406 -0.22 3.48 -1.10
CA ALA A 406 0.30 2.56 -0.09
C ALA A 406 -0.81 1.96 0.75
N LEU A 407 -0.70 0.66 1.11
CA LEU A 407 -1.54 0.01 2.10
C LEU A 407 -0.99 0.23 3.52
N GLY A 408 -1.88 0.32 4.51
CA GLY A 408 -1.62 0.90 5.82
C GLY A 408 -0.68 0.16 6.75
N SER A 409 -0.48 -1.14 6.56
CA SER A 409 0.53 -1.93 7.27
C SER A 409 1.97 -1.57 6.85
N GLY A 410 2.10 -0.78 5.80
CA GLY A 410 3.36 -0.39 5.20
C GLY A 410 4.27 0.46 6.08
N THR A 411 5.54 0.50 5.71
CA THR A 411 6.56 1.27 6.41
C THR A 411 6.34 2.78 6.26
N ARG A 412 6.91 3.56 7.20
CA ARG A 412 6.94 5.02 7.10
C ARG A 412 7.51 5.51 5.76
N LEU A 413 8.46 4.76 5.20
CA LEU A 413 9.08 5.08 3.91
C LEU A 413 8.07 5.03 2.75
N ALA A 414 7.14 4.07 2.78
CA ALA A 414 6.07 3.98 1.80
C ALA A 414 5.06 5.11 1.90
N SER A 415 4.64 5.39 3.13
CA SER A 415 3.72 6.50 3.38
C SER A 415 4.31 7.83 2.93
N ASP A 416 5.63 7.99 3.03
CA ASP A 416 6.34 9.19 2.55
C ASP A 416 6.49 9.21 1.01
N ALA A 417 6.44 8.06 0.35
CA ALA A 417 6.58 7.90 -1.10
C ALA A 417 5.26 7.89 -1.87
N ALA A 418 4.16 7.55 -1.19
CA ALA A 418 2.85 7.41 -1.81
C ALA A 418 2.07 8.74 -1.82
N ASP A 419 1.21 8.91 -2.83
CA ASP A 419 0.28 10.04 -2.94
C ASP A 419 -1.00 9.81 -2.11
N ALA A 420 -1.34 8.55 -1.83
CA ALA A 420 -2.42 8.16 -0.94
C ALA A 420 -2.04 6.95 -0.09
N VAL A 421 -2.52 6.90 1.15
CA VAL A 421 -2.31 5.81 2.11
C VAL A 421 -3.66 5.29 2.61
N ILE A 422 -3.90 4.00 2.45
CA ILE A 422 -5.09 3.30 2.93
C ILE A 422 -4.82 2.76 4.33
N VAL A 423 -5.47 3.32 5.36
CA VAL A 423 -5.15 3.06 6.78
C VAL A 423 -5.70 1.73 7.27
N ASP A 424 -6.86 1.34 6.78
CA ASP A 424 -7.58 0.11 7.17
C ASP A 424 -7.06 -1.17 6.50
N ASP A 425 -6.04 -1.03 5.67
CA ASP A 425 -5.36 -2.13 4.96
C ASP A 425 -6.29 -2.96 4.04
N ASP A 426 -7.46 -2.40 3.68
CA ASP A 426 -8.43 -3.02 2.80
C ASP A 426 -8.17 -2.68 1.33
N LEU A 427 -7.83 -3.68 0.52
CA LEU A 427 -7.52 -3.50 -0.89
C LEU A 427 -8.70 -2.93 -1.72
N ARG A 428 -9.96 -3.09 -1.26
CA ARG A 428 -11.14 -2.48 -1.90
C ARG A 428 -11.10 -0.96 -1.84
N SER A 429 -10.45 -0.39 -0.83
CA SER A 429 -10.27 1.06 -0.67
C SER A 429 -9.42 1.69 -1.78
N VAL A 430 -8.64 0.89 -2.54
CA VAL A 430 -7.95 1.36 -3.75
C VAL A 430 -8.96 1.85 -4.80
N ALA A 431 -9.98 1.05 -5.11
CA ALA A 431 -11.03 1.45 -6.07
C ALA A 431 -11.81 2.67 -5.56
N GLU A 432 -12.01 2.78 -4.24
CA GLU A 432 -12.68 3.93 -3.65
C GLU A 432 -11.82 5.21 -3.74
N THR A 433 -10.49 5.09 -3.64
CA THR A 433 -9.55 6.20 -3.86
C THR A 433 -9.75 6.80 -5.26
N PHE A 434 -9.80 5.97 -6.29
CA PHE A 434 -10.07 6.40 -7.67
C PHE A 434 -11.44 7.09 -7.80
N ARG A 435 -12.50 6.52 -7.21
CA ARG A 435 -13.85 7.11 -7.27
C ARG A 435 -13.93 8.49 -6.61
N ILE A 436 -13.27 8.66 -5.46
CA ILE A 436 -13.23 9.95 -4.76
C ILE A 436 -12.44 10.95 -5.60
N ALA A 437 -11.32 10.55 -6.17
CA ALA A 437 -10.49 11.40 -7.02
C ALA A 437 -11.26 11.87 -8.28
N GLU A 438 -11.92 10.96 -8.98
CA GLU A 438 -12.73 11.27 -10.17
C GLU A 438 -13.88 12.25 -9.86
N ARG A 439 -14.59 12.00 -8.74
CA ARG A 439 -15.68 12.90 -8.31
C ARG A 439 -15.16 14.27 -7.91
N THR A 440 -14.01 14.34 -7.25
CA THR A 440 -13.36 15.58 -6.87
C THR A 440 -12.90 16.35 -8.10
N ASN A 441 -12.23 15.69 -9.04
CA ASN A 441 -11.81 16.26 -10.31
C ASN A 441 -13.01 16.78 -11.13
N GLY A 442 -14.08 15.98 -11.22
CA GLY A 442 -15.33 16.39 -11.86
C GLY A 442 -15.91 17.67 -11.25
N ARG A 443 -15.83 17.81 -9.92
CA ARG A 443 -16.26 19.01 -9.21
C ARG A 443 -15.37 20.21 -9.47
N ILE A 444 -14.04 20.02 -9.52
CA ILE A 444 -13.09 21.04 -9.94
C ILE A 444 -13.45 21.55 -11.33
N LYS A 445 -13.63 20.64 -12.31
CA LYS A 445 -14.00 20.96 -13.69
C LYS A 445 -15.34 21.71 -13.78
N GLN A 446 -16.34 21.34 -13.00
CA GLN A 446 -17.62 22.04 -12.90
C GLN A 446 -17.45 23.47 -12.35
N ASN A 447 -16.73 23.63 -11.27
CA ASN A 447 -16.48 24.93 -10.65
C ASN A 447 -15.72 25.87 -11.60
N LEU A 448 -14.71 25.35 -12.28
CA LEU A 448 -13.97 26.08 -13.32
C LEU A 448 -14.89 26.49 -14.47
N GLY A 449 -15.72 25.56 -14.94
CA GLY A 449 -16.71 25.82 -16.00
C GLY A 449 -17.68 26.96 -15.61
N TRP A 450 -18.20 26.98 -14.39
CA TRP A 450 -19.03 28.06 -13.87
C TRP A 450 -18.30 29.39 -13.80
N ALA A 451 -17.04 29.40 -13.33
CA ALA A 451 -16.23 30.60 -13.26
C ALA A 451 -15.97 31.22 -14.63
N PHE A 452 -15.62 30.38 -15.61
CA PHE A 452 -15.41 30.83 -17.00
C PHE A 452 -16.70 31.32 -17.65
N LEU A 453 -17.81 30.60 -17.48
CA LEU A 453 -19.12 31.01 -18.03
C LEU A 453 -19.55 32.34 -17.50
N TYR A 454 -19.42 32.54 -16.17
CA TYR A 454 -19.74 33.84 -15.54
C TYR A 454 -18.92 34.97 -16.14
N ASN A 455 -17.59 34.82 -16.17
CA ASN A 455 -16.69 35.84 -16.72
C ASN A 455 -16.94 36.09 -18.22
N GLY A 456 -17.18 35.04 -19.00
CA GLY A 456 -17.46 35.12 -20.43
C GLY A 456 -18.76 35.89 -20.78
N LEU A 457 -19.75 35.87 -19.88
CA LEU A 457 -20.99 36.62 -20.04
C LEU A 457 -20.91 38.01 -19.44
N ALA A 458 -20.35 38.11 -18.23
CA ALA A 458 -20.39 39.35 -17.45
C ALA A 458 -19.41 40.42 -17.96
N ILE A 459 -18.22 40.03 -18.47
CA ILE A 459 -17.26 41.01 -19.03
C ILE A 459 -17.82 41.73 -20.26
N PRO A 460 -18.38 41.06 -21.29
CA PRO A 460 -19.03 41.78 -22.41
C PRO A 460 -20.19 42.66 -21.97
N MET A 461 -21.03 42.19 -21.03
CA MET A 461 -22.15 43.00 -20.53
C MET A 461 -21.65 44.26 -19.81
N ALA A 462 -20.57 44.15 -19.03
CA ALA A 462 -19.94 45.29 -18.39
C ALA A 462 -19.33 46.28 -19.41
N ALA A 463 -18.65 45.75 -20.43
CA ALA A 463 -18.05 46.54 -21.52
C ALA A 463 -19.08 47.28 -22.34
N LEU A 464 -20.28 46.72 -22.51
CA LEU A 464 -21.40 47.35 -23.19
C LEU A 464 -22.18 48.36 -22.27
N GLY A 465 -21.76 48.54 -21.02
CA GLY A 465 -22.42 49.44 -20.05
C GLY A 465 -23.76 48.90 -19.52
N LEU A 466 -24.08 47.61 -19.75
CA LEU A 466 -25.32 46.98 -19.29
C LEU A 466 -25.31 46.61 -17.82
N LEU A 467 -24.13 46.58 -17.19
CA LEU A 467 -23.94 46.32 -15.77
C LEU A 467 -23.42 47.58 -15.08
N ASN A 468 -23.90 47.87 -13.88
CA ASN A 468 -23.32 48.83 -12.99
C ASN A 468 -22.40 48.16 -11.94
N PRO A 469 -21.50 48.87 -11.27
CA PRO A 469 -20.55 48.29 -10.31
C PRO A 469 -21.22 47.50 -9.19
N LEU A 470 -22.40 47.92 -8.72
CA LEU A 470 -23.13 47.26 -7.64
C LEU A 470 -23.67 45.89 -8.12
N LEU A 471 -24.30 45.84 -9.29
CA LEU A 471 -24.78 44.57 -9.87
C LEU A 471 -23.62 43.64 -10.19
N ALA A 472 -22.49 44.18 -10.65
CA ALA A 472 -21.28 43.41 -10.89
C ALA A 472 -20.77 42.76 -9.58
N ALA A 473 -20.71 43.50 -8.50
CA ALA A 473 -20.29 42.98 -7.18
C ALA A 473 -21.26 41.89 -6.65
N VAL A 474 -22.56 42.10 -6.77
CA VAL A 474 -23.57 41.11 -6.38
C VAL A 474 -23.45 39.80 -7.22
N ALA A 475 -23.29 39.93 -8.53
CA ALA A 475 -23.14 38.80 -9.42
C ALA A 475 -21.84 38.00 -9.12
N MET A 476 -20.73 38.69 -8.83
CA MET A 476 -19.47 38.10 -8.41
C MET A 476 -19.64 37.32 -7.09
N ALA A 477 -20.29 37.95 -6.09
CA ALA A 477 -20.56 37.31 -4.80
C ALA A 477 -21.44 36.04 -4.97
N ALA A 478 -22.47 36.13 -5.82
CA ALA A 478 -23.34 34.99 -6.15
C ALA A 478 -22.55 33.85 -6.82
N SER A 479 -21.68 34.14 -7.79
CA SER A 479 -20.82 33.18 -8.45
C SER A 479 -19.88 32.46 -7.45
N SER A 480 -19.23 33.24 -6.58
CA SER A 480 -18.36 32.68 -5.53
C SER A 480 -19.14 31.79 -4.54
N THR A 481 -20.35 32.22 -4.15
CA THR A 481 -21.23 31.45 -3.26
C THR A 481 -21.65 30.14 -3.91
N LEU A 482 -21.97 30.12 -5.21
CA LEU A 482 -22.29 28.91 -5.97
C LEU A 482 -21.15 27.93 -5.94
N VAL A 483 -19.90 28.36 -6.15
CA VAL A 483 -18.71 27.51 -6.09
C VAL A 483 -18.53 26.93 -4.69
N VAL A 484 -18.68 27.75 -3.62
CA VAL A 484 -18.58 27.28 -2.24
C VAL A 484 -19.66 26.22 -1.95
N VAL A 485 -20.90 26.48 -2.30
CA VAL A 485 -22.02 25.55 -2.09
C VAL A 485 -21.82 24.27 -2.89
N ASN A 486 -21.38 24.35 -4.15
CA ASN A 486 -21.11 23.17 -4.95
C ASN A 486 -19.96 22.33 -4.35
N SER A 487 -18.90 22.98 -3.86
CA SER A 487 -17.77 22.30 -3.22
C SER A 487 -18.14 21.67 -1.86
N SER A 488 -19.07 22.26 -1.12
CA SER A 488 -19.50 21.75 0.20
C SER A 488 -20.49 20.59 0.13
N ARG A 489 -21.04 20.26 -1.05
CA ARG A 489 -21.93 19.08 -1.21
C ARG A 489 -21.12 17.81 -1.00
N SER A 490 -21.66 16.86 -0.23
CA SER A 490 -20.98 15.58 0.01
C SER A 490 -20.61 14.88 -1.29
N LEU A 491 -19.42 14.31 -1.36
CA LEU A 491 -18.95 13.46 -2.47
C LEU A 491 -19.46 12.01 -2.31
N GLY A 492 -20.07 11.70 -1.17
CA GLY A 492 -20.69 10.43 -0.89
C GLY A 492 -22.21 10.52 -1.02
N ALA A 493 -22.80 9.58 -1.72
CA ALA A 493 -24.22 9.34 -1.96
C ALA A 493 -24.78 9.95 -3.26
N SER A 494 -24.44 9.35 -4.36
CA SER A 494 -25.33 9.23 -5.52
C SER A 494 -25.01 7.90 -6.18
N GLY A 495 -25.75 6.87 -5.79
CA GLY A 495 -25.75 5.56 -6.46
C GLY A 495 -25.76 4.39 -5.48
N GLU A 496 -26.79 4.19 -4.68
CA GLU A 496 -27.40 2.89 -4.43
C GLU A 496 -28.24 2.51 -5.63
#